data_6ebb9ab1abd77e1ddd7271e2a1830076
#
_entry.id   6ebb9ab1abd77e1ddd7271e2a1830076
#
_cell.length_a   1.000
_cell.length_b   1.000
_cell.length_c   1.000
_cell.angle_alpha   90.00
_cell.angle_beta   90.00
_cell.angle_gamma   90.00
#
_symmetry.space_group_name_H-M   'P 1'
#
loop_
_entity.id
_entity.type
_entity.pdbx_description
1 polymer ?
#
loop_
_entity_poly.entity_id
_entity_poly.type
_entity_poly.pdbx_seq_one_letter_code
_entity_poly.pdbx_strand_id
1 'polypeptide(L)'
;MANTPKMFTRYNGATIAYHKSEGAGPGNGPGVVFLGGFMSDMDGTKAMALEAHCEQQGRAYVRFDYQGHGQSSGKFTEGTIGKWSEDAIDALDTLTGGPQILVGSSMGGWIMLLAALARPERVTGLVGIAAAPDFTEALLWKGFSAEIRETLQRDRVYHAPSEYADSSYAITMD
;
A
#
# COMPACT_ATOMS: atom_id res chain seq x y z
N MET A 1 12.97 20.91 -4.05
CA MET A 1 12.09 20.60 -5.21
C MET A 1 11.49 19.23 -4.90
N ALA A 2 10.16 19.10 -4.96
CA ALA A 2 9.54 17.79 -4.80
C ALA A 2 10.08 16.86 -5.90
N ASN A 3 10.59 15.69 -5.51
CA ASN A 3 11.13 14.72 -6.46
C ASN A 3 9.94 14.11 -7.22
N THR A 4 9.85 14.32 -8.54
CA THR A 4 8.78 13.75 -9.36
C THR A 4 8.87 12.22 -9.32
N PRO A 5 7.77 11.49 -9.01
CA PRO A 5 7.82 10.04 -8.97
C PRO A 5 8.08 9.44 -10.35
N LYS A 6 8.70 8.29 -10.35
CA LYS A 6 8.79 7.43 -11.54
C LYS A 6 7.48 6.64 -11.67
N MET A 7 7.23 6.13 -12.87
CA MET A 7 6.06 5.32 -13.18
C MET A 7 6.49 3.99 -13.79
N PHE A 8 5.82 2.90 -13.42
CA PHE A 8 5.87 1.67 -14.22
C PHE A 8 4.46 1.27 -14.65
N THR A 9 4.36 0.60 -15.79
CA THR A 9 3.09 0.15 -16.35
C THR A 9 2.92 -1.33 -16.08
N ARG A 10 1.80 -1.69 -15.46
CA ARG A 10 1.39 -3.07 -15.23
C ARG A 10 0.88 -3.73 -16.53
N TYR A 11 0.78 -5.05 -16.52
CA TYR A 11 0.27 -5.84 -17.65
C TYR A 11 -1.15 -5.46 -18.10
N ASN A 12 -1.97 -4.90 -17.18
CA ASN A 12 -3.34 -4.46 -17.44
C ASN A 12 -3.42 -3.00 -17.95
N GLY A 13 -2.27 -2.34 -18.17
CA GLY A 13 -2.17 -0.96 -18.63
C GLY A 13 -2.24 0.10 -17.53
N ALA A 14 -2.49 -0.28 -16.28
CA ALA A 14 -2.46 0.66 -15.16
C ALA A 14 -1.01 1.13 -14.88
N THR A 15 -0.86 2.38 -14.45
CA THR A 15 0.43 2.95 -14.09
C THR A 15 0.54 3.14 -12.58
N ILE A 16 1.67 2.72 -12.03
CA ILE A 16 2.00 2.80 -10.60
C ILE A 16 3.10 3.84 -10.41
N ALA A 17 2.82 4.84 -9.59
CA ALA A 17 3.78 5.85 -9.17
C ALA A 17 4.65 5.32 -8.04
N TYR A 18 5.96 5.58 -8.09
CA TYR A 18 6.89 5.12 -7.08
C TYR A 18 8.12 6.02 -6.92
N HIS A 19 8.73 5.94 -5.74
CA HIS A 19 10.10 6.37 -5.49
C HIS A 19 10.95 5.16 -5.12
N LYS A 20 12.18 5.16 -5.58
CA LYS A 20 13.15 4.10 -5.32
C LYS A 20 14.53 4.69 -5.09
N SER A 21 15.20 4.26 -4.02
CA SER A 21 16.64 4.42 -3.81
C SER A 21 17.34 3.07 -3.91
N GLU A 22 18.48 3.03 -4.60
CA GLU A 22 19.19 1.76 -4.89
C GLU A 22 20.06 1.27 -3.73
N GLY A 23 20.24 2.08 -2.69
CA GLY A 23 21.19 1.79 -1.62
C GLY A 23 22.66 1.94 -2.07
N ALA A 24 23.58 1.66 -1.16
CA ALA A 24 25.02 1.83 -1.38
C ALA A 24 25.70 0.60 -2.03
N GLY A 25 24.95 -0.37 -2.52
CA GLY A 25 25.44 -1.54 -3.24
C GLY A 25 25.37 -2.86 -2.49
N PRO A 26 25.97 -3.94 -3.05
CA PRO A 26 25.89 -5.28 -2.48
C PRO A 26 26.50 -5.35 -1.08
N GLY A 27 25.80 -6.01 -0.15
CA GLY A 27 26.27 -6.24 1.23
C GLY A 27 25.56 -5.40 2.30
N ASN A 28 24.75 -4.41 1.93
CA ASN A 28 24.00 -3.59 2.90
C ASN A 28 22.70 -4.25 3.40
N GLY A 29 22.58 -5.54 3.24
CA GLY A 29 21.42 -6.33 3.65
C GLY A 29 20.22 -6.22 2.69
N PRO A 30 19.06 -6.81 3.05
CA PRO A 30 17.86 -6.77 2.23
C PRO A 30 17.35 -5.33 2.08
N GLY A 31 16.80 -5.02 0.90
CA GLY A 31 16.08 -3.77 0.69
C GLY A 31 14.77 -3.72 1.48
N VAL A 32 14.14 -2.58 1.48
CA VAL A 32 12.88 -2.33 2.21
C VAL A 32 11.82 -1.84 1.24
N VAL A 33 10.61 -2.42 1.32
CA VAL A 33 9.44 -1.98 0.57
C VAL A 33 8.37 -1.54 1.56
N PHE A 34 7.90 -0.29 1.41
CA PHE A 34 6.83 0.26 2.24
C PHE A 34 5.47 0.11 1.54
N LEU A 35 4.51 -0.40 2.29
CA LEU A 35 3.13 -0.61 1.87
C LEU A 35 2.21 0.31 2.67
N GLY A 36 1.58 1.26 1.97
CA GLY A 36 0.74 2.31 2.55
C GLY A 36 -0.61 1.80 3.08
N GLY A 37 -1.29 2.64 3.86
CA GLY A 37 -2.62 2.38 4.39
C GLY A 37 -3.73 2.79 3.43
N PHE A 38 -4.97 2.51 3.83
CA PHE A 38 -6.19 2.88 3.13
C PHE A 38 -6.27 4.39 2.92
N MET A 39 -6.51 4.83 1.68
CA MET A 39 -6.53 6.24 1.25
C MET A 39 -5.26 7.06 1.60
N SER A 40 -4.14 6.39 1.85
CA SER A 40 -2.84 7.06 2.04
C SER A 40 -2.06 7.08 0.73
N ASP A 41 -1.18 8.06 0.60
CA ASP A 41 -0.19 8.11 -0.48
C ASP A 41 1.22 7.73 0.01
N MET A 42 2.13 7.60 -0.94
CA MET A 42 3.52 7.23 -0.68
C MET A 42 4.35 8.36 -0.05
N ASP A 43 3.83 9.59 0.04
CA ASP A 43 4.50 10.75 0.61
C ASP A 43 4.14 10.98 2.10
N GLY A 44 3.41 10.04 2.69
CA GLY A 44 3.05 10.08 4.10
C GLY A 44 4.27 10.01 5.03
N THR A 45 4.12 10.56 6.25
CA THR A 45 5.21 10.72 7.24
C THR A 45 5.98 9.43 7.51
N LYS A 46 5.30 8.28 7.61
CA LYS A 46 5.94 6.98 7.89
C LYS A 46 6.84 6.53 6.72
N ALA A 47 6.33 6.68 5.49
CA ALA A 47 7.06 6.32 4.27
C ALA A 47 8.33 7.16 4.13
N MET A 48 8.20 8.48 4.32
CA MET A 48 9.32 9.43 4.23
C MET A 48 10.36 9.23 5.34
N ALA A 49 9.93 8.98 6.57
CA ALA A 49 10.84 8.72 7.68
C ALA A 49 11.65 7.43 7.48
N LEU A 50 10.99 6.40 6.93
CA LEU A 50 11.66 5.13 6.62
C LEU A 50 12.62 5.26 5.45
N GLU A 51 12.28 6.06 4.42
CA GLU A 51 13.19 6.40 3.31
C GLU A 51 14.47 7.03 3.84
N ALA A 52 14.35 8.09 4.65
CA ALA A 52 15.49 8.77 5.23
C ALA A 52 16.36 7.84 6.09
N HIS A 53 15.74 6.93 6.85
CA HIS A 53 16.47 5.93 7.64
C HIS A 53 17.21 4.95 6.71
N CYS A 54 16.56 4.43 5.67
CA CYS A 54 17.18 3.50 4.72
C CYS A 54 18.37 4.16 3.98
N GLU A 55 18.22 5.42 3.57
CA GLU A 55 19.31 6.20 2.95
C GLU A 55 20.51 6.33 3.89
N GLN A 56 20.30 6.68 5.16
CA GLN A 56 21.38 6.77 6.16
C GLN A 56 22.09 5.44 6.37
N GLN A 57 21.37 4.32 6.25
CA GLN A 57 21.94 2.98 6.37
C GLN A 57 22.50 2.41 5.05
N GLY A 58 22.41 3.16 3.95
CA GLY A 58 22.78 2.70 2.63
C GLY A 58 21.93 1.54 2.10
N ARG A 59 20.71 1.39 2.59
CA ARG A 59 19.75 0.34 2.16
C ARG A 59 18.93 0.78 0.97
N ALA A 60 18.66 -0.16 0.05
CA ALA A 60 17.66 0.06 -0.99
C ALA A 60 16.27 0.23 -0.36
N TYR A 61 15.48 1.13 -0.92
CA TYR A 61 14.14 1.43 -0.44
C TYR A 61 13.19 1.69 -1.59
N VAL A 62 11.94 1.23 -1.45
CA VAL A 62 10.84 1.48 -2.39
C VAL A 62 9.60 1.89 -1.61
N ARG A 63 8.93 2.95 -2.07
CA ARG A 63 7.56 3.35 -1.71
C ARG A 63 6.78 3.62 -2.98
N PHE A 64 5.50 3.32 -2.98
CA PHE A 64 4.66 3.44 -4.16
C PHE A 64 3.19 3.69 -3.78
N ASP A 65 2.43 4.18 -4.73
CA ASP A 65 0.97 4.34 -4.62
C ASP A 65 0.27 3.14 -5.28
N TYR A 66 -0.71 2.55 -4.61
CA TYR A 66 -1.59 1.57 -5.26
C TYR A 66 -2.46 2.21 -6.33
N GLN A 67 -3.05 1.44 -7.23
CA GLN A 67 -4.06 1.95 -8.15
C GLN A 67 -5.16 2.70 -7.39
N GLY A 68 -5.52 3.89 -7.87
CA GLY A 68 -6.52 4.75 -7.25
C GLY A 68 -6.04 5.52 -6.02
N HIS A 69 -4.75 5.41 -5.66
CA HIS A 69 -4.11 6.21 -4.60
C HIS A 69 -3.10 7.18 -5.19
N GLY A 70 -2.88 8.28 -4.49
CA GLY A 70 -1.85 9.26 -4.78
C GLY A 70 -1.74 9.62 -6.26
N GLN A 71 -0.59 9.30 -6.87
CA GLN A 71 -0.28 9.64 -8.26
C GLN A 71 -0.40 8.45 -9.22
N SER A 72 -0.81 7.28 -8.75
CA SER A 72 -1.09 6.11 -9.58
C SER A 72 -2.42 6.25 -10.32
N SER A 73 -2.54 5.57 -11.47
CA SER A 73 -3.78 5.58 -12.26
C SER A 73 -4.93 4.82 -11.59
N GLY A 74 -6.13 4.97 -12.15
CA GLY A 74 -7.33 4.31 -11.65
C GLY A 74 -8.14 5.19 -10.70
N LYS A 75 -9.26 4.65 -10.22
CA LYS A 75 -10.11 5.30 -9.23
C LYS A 75 -10.11 4.50 -7.94
N PHE A 76 -10.04 5.18 -6.81
CA PHE A 76 -10.03 4.54 -5.50
C PHE A 76 -11.25 3.61 -5.30
N THR A 77 -12.43 4.07 -5.74
CA THR A 77 -13.70 3.32 -5.63
C THR A 77 -13.78 2.04 -6.48
N GLU A 78 -12.84 1.84 -7.39
CA GLU A 78 -12.69 0.62 -8.20
C GLU A 78 -11.67 -0.36 -7.62
N GLY A 79 -11.00 0.06 -6.52
CA GLY A 79 -9.98 -0.72 -5.83
C GLY A 79 -10.57 -1.78 -4.91
N THR A 80 -9.82 -2.87 -4.74
CA THR A 80 -10.10 -3.93 -3.76
C THR A 80 -8.80 -4.36 -3.11
N ILE A 81 -8.85 -5.01 -1.96
CA ILE A 81 -7.66 -5.58 -1.31
C ILE A 81 -6.90 -6.52 -2.28
N GLY A 82 -7.64 -7.31 -3.07
CA GLY A 82 -7.04 -8.18 -4.09
C GLY A 82 -6.24 -7.41 -5.13
N LYS A 83 -6.82 -6.37 -5.73
CA LYS A 83 -6.13 -5.52 -6.73
C LYS A 83 -4.92 -4.81 -6.14
N TRP A 84 -5.02 -4.27 -4.93
CA TRP A 84 -3.91 -3.59 -4.26
C TRP A 84 -2.81 -4.58 -3.84
N SER A 85 -3.17 -5.82 -3.51
CA SER A 85 -2.17 -6.86 -3.26
C SER A 85 -1.42 -7.25 -4.54
N GLU A 86 -2.10 -7.29 -5.69
CA GLU A 86 -1.45 -7.47 -6.99
C GLU A 86 -0.51 -6.31 -7.34
N ASP A 87 -0.91 -5.04 -7.05
CA ASP A 87 -0.04 -3.89 -7.22
C ASP A 87 1.24 -4.03 -6.40
N ALA A 88 1.12 -4.49 -5.15
CA ALA A 88 2.27 -4.70 -4.26
C ALA A 88 3.19 -5.82 -4.77
N ILE A 89 2.63 -6.92 -5.28
CA ILE A 89 3.39 -8.02 -5.86
C ILE A 89 4.13 -7.55 -7.12
N ASP A 90 3.45 -6.82 -8.01
CA ASP A 90 4.07 -6.27 -9.22
C ASP A 90 5.17 -5.26 -8.89
N ALA A 91 4.97 -4.41 -7.87
CA ALA A 91 6.01 -3.50 -7.38
C ALA A 91 7.22 -4.25 -6.81
N LEU A 92 7.00 -5.30 -6.01
CA LEU A 92 8.06 -6.15 -5.47
C LEU A 92 8.85 -6.82 -6.60
N ASP A 93 8.17 -7.38 -7.60
CA ASP A 93 8.79 -8.11 -8.70
C ASP A 93 9.51 -7.18 -9.69
N THR A 94 8.95 -5.99 -9.96
CA THR A 94 9.47 -5.07 -10.99
C THR A 94 10.54 -4.12 -10.43
N LEU A 95 10.37 -3.63 -9.19
CA LEU A 95 11.19 -2.55 -8.66
C LEU A 95 12.35 -3.04 -7.80
N THR A 96 12.33 -4.32 -7.36
CA THR A 96 13.33 -4.83 -6.42
C THR A 96 14.00 -6.11 -6.90
N GLY A 97 15.20 -6.36 -6.42
CA GLY A 97 15.94 -7.60 -6.64
C GLY A 97 16.24 -8.33 -5.32
N GLY A 98 16.22 -9.67 -5.35
CA GLY A 98 16.50 -10.50 -4.17
C GLY A 98 15.46 -10.35 -3.04
N PRO A 99 15.75 -10.91 -1.85
CA PRO A 99 14.86 -10.84 -0.70
C PRO A 99 14.72 -9.41 -0.14
N GLN A 100 13.52 -9.05 0.30
CA GLN A 100 13.17 -7.74 0.84
C GLN A 100 12.59 -7.84 2.25
N ILE A 101 12.68 -6.77 3.00
CA ILE A 101 11.86 -6.53 4.20
C ILE A 101 10.64 -5.74 3.77
N LEU A 102 9.45 -6.26 4.05
CA LEU A 102 8.20 -5.54 3.80
C LEU A 102 7.75 -4.82 5.08
N VAL A 103 7.43 -3.53 4.95
CA VAL A 103 6.91 -2.70 6.05
C VAL A 103 5.51 -2.24 5.68
N GLY A 104 4.50 -2.77 6.36
CA GLY A 104 3.10 -2.49 6.07
C GLY A 104 2.40 -1.70 7.17
N SER A 105 1.77 -0.57 6.80
CA SER A 105 1.00 0.26 7.73
C SER A 105 -0.50 0.08 7.52
N SER A 106 -1.26 -0.23 8.60
CA SER A 106 -2.72 -0.40 8.56
C SER A 106 -3.12 -1.44 7.49
N MET A 107 -3.93 -1.07 6.47
CA MET A 107 -4.24 -1.90 5.30
C MET A 107 -2.99 -2.48 4.63
N GLY A 108 -1.92 -1.68 4.52
CA GLY A 108 -0.64 -2.16 3.98
C GLY A 108 -0.04 -3.32 4.75
N GLY A 109 -0.36 -3.46 6.04
CA GLY A 109 0.01 -4.64 6.83
C GLY A 109 -0.72 -5.91 6.37
N TRP A 110 -1.98 -5.82 5.95
CA TRP A 110 -2.69 -6.94 5.34
C TRP A 110 -2.11 -7.29 3.96
N ILE A 111 -1.95 -6.28 3.11
CA ILE A 111 -1.34 -6.46 1.78
C ILE A 111 0.07 -7.06 1.88
N MET A 112 0.86 -6.64 2.86
CA MET A 112 2.18 -7.21 3.17
C MET A 112 2.12 -8.72 3.41
N LEU A 113 1.14 -9.20 4.18
CA LEU A 113 0.94 -10.63 4.43
C LEU A 113 0.56 -11.38 3.15
N LEU A 114 -0.33 -10.81 2.33
CA LEU A 114 -0.72 -11.40 1.04
C LEU A 114 0.46 -11.47 0.07
N ALA A 115 1.26 -10.42 -0.03
CA ALA A 115 2.47 -10.39 -0.85
C ALA A 115 3.51 -11.42 -0.37
N ALA A 116 3.70 -11.55 0.95
CA ALA A 116 4.62 -12.54 1.52
C ALA A 116 4.18 -13.99 1.25
N LEU A 117 2.87 -14.26 1.29
CA LEU A 117 2.33 -15.58 0.92
C LEU A 117 2.50 -15.88 -0.57
N ALA A 118 2.36 -14.86 -1.43
CA ALA A 118 2.51 -15.01 -2.88
C ALA A 118 3.98 -15.11 -3.35
N ARG A 119 4.93 -14.56 -2.57
CA ARG A 119 6.37 -14.52 -2.89
C ARG A 119 7.24 -14.82 -1.68
N PRO A 120 7.11 -16.01 -1.06
CA PRO A 120 7.80 -16.32 0.19
C PRO A 120 9.32 -16.25 0.05
N GLU A 121 9.86 -16.59 -1.12
CA GLU A 121 11.31 -16.55 -1.41
C GLU A 121 11.85 -15.11 -1.56
N ARG A 122 10.95 -14.13 -1.79
CA ARG A 122 11.30 -12.72 -1.94
C ARG A 122 11.21 -11.94 -0.63
N VAL A 123 10.76 -12.56 0.46
CA VAL A 123 10.52 -11.86 1.74
C VAL A 123 11.35 -12.45 2.84
N THR A 124 12.23 -11.67 3.43
CA THR A 124 13.11 -12.07 4.54
C THR A 124 12.70 -11.49 5.89
N GLY A 125 11.76 -10.54 5.91
CA GLY A 125 11.25 -9.95 7.14
C GLY A 125 9.96 -9.17 6.92
N LEU A 126 9.13 -9.09 7.96
CA LEU A 126 7.86 -8.36 7.98
C LEU A 126 7.83 -7.42 9.18
N VAL A 127 7.43 -6.18 8.96
CA VAL A 127 7.20 -5.18 10.00
C VAL A 127 5.82 -4.59 9.84
N GLY A 128 4.94 -4.84 10.81
CA GLY A 128 3.58 -4.29 10.84
C GLY A 128 3.51 -3.03 11.72
N ILE A 129 2.98 -1.95 11.18
CA ILE A 129 2.68 -0.72 11.91
C ILE A 129 1.17 -0.60 12.01
N ALA A 130 0.60 -0.92 13.19
CA ALA A 130 -0.85 -1.03 13.37
C ALA A 130 -1.52 -1.83 12.25
N ALA A 131 -0.91 -2.97 11.88
CA ALA A 131 -1.41 -3.81 10.80
C ALA A 131 -2.85 -4.25 11.04
N ALA A 132 -3.70 -4.13 10.02
CA ALA A 132 -5.13 -4.38 10.11
C ALA A 132 -5.58 -5.46 9.09
N PRO A 133 -5.18 -6.73 9.27
CA PRO A 133 -5.66 -7.79 8.41
C PRO A 133 -7.17 -7.96 8.59
N ASP A 134 -7.87 -8.23 7.46
CA ASP A 134 -9.33 -8.45 7.45
C ASP A 134 -10.16 -7.29 8.03
N PHE A 135 -9.62 -6.05 8.01
CA PHE A 135 -10.30 -4.90 8.62
C PHE A 135 -11.66 -4.59 7.97
N THR A 136 -11.83 -4.92 6.71
CA THR A 136 -13.09 -4.68 5.97
C THR A 136 -14.26 -5.44 6.59
N GLU A 137 -14.07 -6.72 6.92
CA GLU A 137 -15.08 -7.55 7.60
C GLU A 137 -15.03 -7.36 9.12
N ALA A 138 -13.83 -7.50 9.71
CA ALA A 138 -13.68 -7.58 11.16
C ALA A 138 -13.92 -6.25 11.89
N LEU A 139 -13.64 -5.11 11.25
CA LEU A 139 -13.79 -3.79 11.84
C LEU A 139 -14.91 -2.99 11.18
N LEU A 140 -14.89 -2.83 9.85
CA LEU A 140 -15.87 -1.98 9.16
C LEU A 140 -17.25 -2.61 9.13
N TRP A 141 -17.39 -3.76 8.46
CA TRP A 141 -18.69 -4.38 8.28
C TRP A 141 -19.38 -4.72 9.61
N LYS A 142 -18.65 -5.30 10.56
CA LYS A 142 -19.20 -5.61 11.89
C LYS A 142 -19.56 -4.37 12.69
N GLY A 143 -18.83 -3.27 12.51
CA GLY A 143 -19.07 -2.00 13.19
C GLY A 143 -20.20 -1.16 12.59
N PHE A 144 -20.62 -1.43 11.34
CA PHE A 144 -21.67 -0.65 10.68
C PHE A 144 -23.06 -0.94 11.24
N SER A 145 -23.87 0.13 11.37
CA SER A 145 -25.29 0.02 11.67
C SER A 145 -26.05 -0.68 10.52
N ALA A 146 -27.24 -1.16 10.81
CA ALA A 146 -28.11 -1.75 9.79
C ALA A 146 -28.36 -0.79 8.62
N GLU A 147 -28.57 0.50 8.91
CA GLU A 147 -28.81 1.55 7.93
C GLU A 147 -27.60 1.75 6.99
N ILE A 148 -26.37 1.77 7.53
CA ILE A 148 -25.13 1.87 6.73
C ILE A 148 -24.97 0.64 5.84
N ARG A 149 -25.23 -0.55 6.36
CA ARG A 149 -25.17 -1.80 5.57
C ARG A 149 -26.18 -1.81 4.44
N GLU A 150 -27.42 -1.37 4.70
CA GLU A 150 -28.47 -1.23 3.67
C GLU A 150 -28.07 -0.20 2.61
N THR A 151 -27.49 0.93 3.01
CA THR A 151 -26.96 1.96 2.08
C THR A 151 -25.88 1.37 1.19
N LEU A 152 -24.90 0.66 1.78
CA LEU A 152 -23.84 -0.01 1.01
C LEU A 152 -24.40 -1.04 0.04
N GLN A 153 -25.37 -1.85 0.46
CA GLN A 153 -26.00 -2.87 -0.41
C GLN A 153 -26.77 -2.25 -1.56
N ARG A 154 -27.46 -1.13 -1.33
CA ARG A 154 -28.27 -0.42 -2.32
C ARG A 154 -27.42 0.42 -3.27
N ASP A 155 -26.55 1.28 -2.71
CA ASP A 155 -25.84 2.33 -3.45
C ASP A 155 -24.41 1.91 -3.84
N ARG A 156 -23.94 0.76 -3.33
CA ARG A 156 -22.60 0.17 -3.56
C ARG A 156 -21.45 1.00 -3.00
N VAL A 157 -21.73 2.16 -2.41
CA VAL A 157 -20.74 3.04 -1.78
C VAL A 157 -21.36 3.73 -0.57
N TYR A 158 -20.55 3.87 0.49
CA TYR A 158 -20.85 4.67 1.67
C TYR A 158 -19.68 5.62 1.95
N HIS A 159 -19.99 6.89 2.19
CA HIS A 159 -19.00 7.91 2.53
C HIS A 159 -18.90 8.08 4.05
N ALA A 160 -17.96 7.36 4.66
CA ALA A 160 -17.72 7.45 6.10
C ALA A 160 -16.99 8.75 6.47
N PRO A 161 -17.38 9.42 7.56
CA PRO A 161 -16.61 10.57 8.08
C PRO A 161 -15.17 10.16 8.37
N SER A 162 -14.20 11.02 8.07
CA SER A 162 -12.80 10.82 8.43
C SER A 162 -12.45 11.65 9.67
N GLU A 163 -11.76 11.05 10.63
CA GLU A 163 -11.17 11.78 11.75
C GLU A 163 -9.77 12.33 11.40
N TYR A 164 -9.22 11.94 10.24
CA TYR A 164 -7.82 12.21 9.85
C TYR A 164 -7.68 13.02 8.57
N ALA A 165 -8.78 13.30 7.85
CA ALA A 165 -8.77 14.05 6.61
C ALA A 165 -10.05 14.88 6.46
N ASP A 166 -9.97 16.01 5.75
CA ASP A 166 -11.12 16.86 5.43
C ASP A 166 -12.12 16.21 4.45
N SER A 167 -11.73 15.08 3.84
CA SER A 167 -12.56 14.30 2.93
C SER A 167 -13.08 13.02 3.57
N SER A 168 -14.31 12.61 3.23
CA SER A 168 -14.87 11.34 3.66
C SER A 168 -14.17 10.14 3.03
N TYR A 169 -14.15 9.02 3.74
CA TYR A 169 -13.68 7.73 3.20
C TYR A 169 -14.79 7.09 2.34
N ALA A 170 -14.52 6.87 1.06
CA ALA A 170 -15.40 6.09 0.21
C ALA A 170 -15.18 4.60 0.46
N ILE A 171 -16.15 3.93 1.07
CA ILE A 171 -16.16 2.50 1.32
C ILE A 171 -17.09 1.86 0.29
N THR A 172 -16.60 0.86 -0.44
CA THR A 172 -17.36 0.16 -1.48
C THR A 172 -17.69 -1.26 -1.05
N MET A 173 -18.65 -1.89 -1.74
CA MET A 173 -19.08 -3.28 -1.48
C MET A 173 -18.22 -4.33 -2.20
N ASP A 174 -17.29 -3.92 -3.05
CA ASP A 174 -16.47 -4.83 -3.87
C ASP A 174 -15.18 -5.23 -3.19
#